data_5bd9c71ca2b5a5a3719c4c7162a7f60b
#
_entry.id   5bd9c71ca2b5a5a3719c4c7162a7f60b
#
_cell.length_a   1.000
_cell.length_b   1.000
_cell.length_c   1.000
_cell.angle_alpha   90.00
_cell.angle_beta   90.00
_cell.angle_gamma   90.00
#
_symmetry.space_group_name_H-M   'P 1'
#
loop_
_entity.id
_entity.type
_entity.pdbx_description
1 polymer ?
#
loop_
_entity_poly.entity_id
_entity_poly.type
_entity_poly.pdbx_seq_one_letter_code
_entity_poly.pdbx_strand_id
1 'polypeptide(L)'
;CFLSVAVPGEVAGFEYLLDNYGSDAVSRQQIFQPAIDTANNGYVVGVTFKEELDSEYTGIAANETLSNIYLDESGLPYEVGDVIKNPDLAKTLQLIA
;
A
#
# COMPACT_ATOMS: atom_id res chain seq x y z
N CYS A 1 12.84 -16.31 7.02
CA CYS A 1 14.21 -16.41 6.51
C CYS A 1 14.43 -15.33 5.44
N PHE A 2 15.51 -14.53 5.54
CA PHE A 2 15.80 -13.45 4.57
C PHE A 2 15.94 -13.95 3.11
N LEU A 3 16.27 -15.23 2.93
CA LEU A 3 16.40 -15.84 1.60
C LEU A 3 15.05 -16.07 0.89
N SER A 4 13.91 -15.94 1.59
CA SER A 4 12.58 -16.06 0.99
C SER A 4 12.04 -14.72 0.43
N VAL A 5 12.72 -13.62 0.69
CA VAL A 5 12.33 -12.30 0.20
C VAL A 5 12.81 -12.14 -1.24
N ALA A 6 11.88 -11.97 -2.17
CA ALA A 6 12.20 -11.69 -3.57
C ALA A 6 12.74 -10.25 -3.75
N VAL A 7 13.49 -10.02 -4.82
CA VAL A 7 13.89 -8.68 -5.22
C VAL A 7 12.65 -7.95 -5.75
N PRO A 8 12.25 -6.79 -5.20
CA PRO A 8 11.08 -6.06 -5.67
C PRO A 8 11.30 -5.55 -7.10
N GLY A 9 10.50 -6.01 -8.04
CA GLY A 9 10.63 -5.67 -9.45
C GLY A 9 9.40 -5.03 -10.09
N GLU A 10 8.32 -4.85 -9.34
CA GLU A 10 7.03 -4.37 -9.85
C GLU A 10 7.14 -2.96 -10.46
N VAL A 11 7.73 -2.02 -9.73
CA VAL A 11 7.91 -0.64 -10.21
C VAL A 11 8.80 -0.61 -11.45
N ALA A 12 9.92 -1.35 -11.45
CA ALA A 12 10.78 -1.46 -12.62
C ALA A 12 10.06 -2.07 -13.83
N GLY A 13 9.14 -3.01 -13.60
CA GLY A 13 8.28 -3.58 -14.64
C GLY A 13 7.30 -2.55 -15.23
N PHE A 14 6.68 -1.72 -14.39
CA PHE A 14 5.82 -0.63 -14.85
C PHE A 14 6.60 0.43 -15.64
N GLU A 15 7.80 0.80 -15.18
CA GLU A 15 8.69 1.69 -15.92
C GLU A 15 9.00 1.15 -17.32
N TYR A 16 9.42 -0.11 -17.38
CA TYR A 16 9.71 -0.76 -18.66
C TYR A 16 8.50 -0.78 -19.61
N LEU A 17 7.30 -1.03 -19.08
CA LEU A 17 6.07 -1.00 -19.87
C LEU A 17 5.76 0.40 -20.38
N LEU A 18 5.90 1.43 -19.55
CA LEU A 18 5.66 2.81 -19.95
C LEU A 18 6.65 3.27 -21.03
N ASP A 19 7.94 2.98 -20.84
CA ASP A 19 9.00 3.42 -21.75
C ASP A 19 8.94 2.72 -23.13
N ASN A 20 8.48 1.47 -23.18
CA ASN A 20 8.51 0.69 -24.41
C ASN A 20 7.15 0.56 -25.10
N TYR A 21 6.05 0.70 -24.37
CA TYR A 21 4.69 0.45 -24.85
C TYR A 21 3.70 1.56 -24.48
N GLY A 22 4.17 2.60 -23.78
CA GLY A 22 3.35 3.75 -23.46
C GLY A 22 2.95 4.53 -24.71
N SER A 23 1.74 5.11 -24.69
CA SER A 23 1.23 5.91 -25.81
C SER A 23 1.57 7.40 -25.67
N ASP A 24 2.25 7.81 -24.61
CA ASP A 24 2.50 9.20 -24.20
C ASP A 24 1.21 10.08 -23.99
N ALA A 25 0.04 9.45 -24.11
CA ALA A 25 -1.23 10.14 -23.92
C ALA A 25 -1.53 10.49 -22.46
N VAL A 26 -0.90 9.75 -21.51
CA VAL A 26 -1.07 9.92 -20.07
C VAL A 26 0.30 9.99 -19.42
N SER A 27 0.54 11.04 -18.63
CA SER A 27 1.82 11.18 -17.93
C SER A 27 1.96 10.14 -16.81
N ARG A 28 3.21 9.84 -16.41
CA ARG A 28 3.52 9.00 -15.25
C ARG A 28 2.77 9.47 -14.01
N GLN A 29 2.81 10.77 -13.72
CA GLN A 29 2.10 11.36 -12.58
C GLN A 29 0.60 11.07 -12.63
N GLN A 30 -0.04 11.19 -13.79
CA GLN A 30 -1.47 10.89 -13.93
C GLN A 30 -1.78 9.41 -13.67
N ILE A 31 -0.86 8.50 -14.00
CA ILE A 31 -1.02 7.06 -13.75
C ILE A 31 -0.93 6.76 -12.25
N PHE A 32 0.02 7.36 -11.54
CA PHE A 32 0.22 7.13 -10.10
C PHE A 32 -0.74 7.91 -9.20
N GLN A 33 -1.34 9.00 -9.70
CA GLN A 33 -2.17 9.90 -8.89
C GLN A 33 -3.31 9.19 -8.15
N PRO A 34 -4.09 8.27 -8.74
CA PRO A 34 -5.14 7.55 -8.01
C PRO A 34 -4.62 6.73 -6.83
N ALA A 35 -3.45 6.12 -6.97
CA ALA A 35 -2.82 5.35 -5.89
C ALA A 35 -2.30 6.28 -4.78
N ILE A 36 -1.70 7.42 -5.15
CA ILE A 36 -1.27 8.46 -4.21
C ILE A 36 -2.47 8.99 -3.41
N ASP A 37 -3.56 9.31 -4.09
CA ASP A 37 -4.78 9.81 -3.46
C ASP A 37 -5.40 8.78 -2.52
N THR A 38 -5.44 7.52 -2.92
CA THR A 38 -5.94 6.42 -2.08
C THR A 38 -5.07 6.24 -0.85
N ALA A 39 -3.75 6.27 -0.98
CA ALA A 39 -2.84 6.14 0.15
C ALA A 39 -2.97 7.32 1.14
N ASN A 40 -3.16 8.55 0.65
CA ASN A 40 -3.35 9.74 1.47
C ASN A 40 -4.73 9.84 2.12
N ASN A 41 -5.78 9.63 1.33
CA ASN A 41 -7.16 9.82 1.79
C ASN A 41 -7.70 8.60 2.51
N GLY A 42 -7.12 7.44 2.22
CA GLY A 42 -7.48 6.16 2.79
C GLY A 42 -8.43 5.36 1.93
N TYR A 43 -8.58 4.11 2.29
CA TYR A 43 -9.54 3.16 1.72
C TYR A 43 -10.33 2.47 2.83
N VAL A 44 -11.55 2.10 2.52
CA VAL A 44 -12.47 1.47 3.48
C VAL A 44 -12.08 0.00 3.68
N VAL A 45 -12.00 -0.44 4.91
CA VAL A 45 -11.78 -1.85 5.27
C VAL A 45 -12.98 -2.68 4.86
N GLY A 46 -12.77 -3.61 3.95
CA GLY A 46 -13.77 -4.60 3.55
C GLY A 46 -13.67 -5.87 4.38
N VAL A 47 -14.66 -6.77 4.23
CA VAL A 47 -14.76 -8.02 4.99
C VAL A 47 -13.50 -8.88 4.84
N THR A 48 -13.08 -9.16 3.61
CA THR A 48 -11.90 -10.00 3.35
C THR A 48 -10.62 -9.41 3.95
N PHE A 49 -10.47 -8.07 3.85
CA PHE A 49 -9.31 -7.41 4.41
C PHE A 49 -9.30 -7.46 5.95
N LYS A 50 -10.47 -7.35 6.58
CA LYS A 50 -10.62 -7.54 8.04
C LYS A 50 -10.23 -8.95 8.47
N GLU A 51 -10.67 -9.97 7.73
CA GLU A 51 -10.30 -11.36 8.01
C GLU A 51 -8.78 -11.58 7.95
N GLU A 52 -8.10 -10.98 6.98
CA GLU A 52 -6.64 -11.01 6.88
C GLU A 52 -5.96 -10.27 8.05
N LEU A 53 -6.45 -9.08 8.43
CA LEU A 53 -5.93 -8.34 9.58
C LEU A 53 -6.04 -9.15 10.88
N ASP A 54 -7.16 -9.84 11.08
CA ASP A 54 -7.36 -10.69 12.26
C ASP A 54 -6.43 -11.91 12.26
N SER A 55 -6.27 -12.55 11.11
CA SER A 55 -5.41 -13.73 10.98
C SER A 55 -3.94 -13.40 11.22
N GLU A 56 -3.47 -12.24 10.78
CA GLU A 56 -2.08 -11.79 10.88
C GLU A 56 -1.81 -10.88 12.09
N TYR A 57 -2.80 -10.67 12.95
CA TYR A 57 -2.72 -9.75 14.09
C TYR A 57 -1.44 -9.90 14.93
N THR A 58 -1.06 -11.12 15.27
CA THR A 58 0.13 -11.38 16.10
C THR A 58 1.41 -10.87 15.41
N GLY A 59 1.53 -11.07 14.10
CA GLY A 59 2.67 -10.60 13.31
C GLY A 59 2.66 -9.08 13.14
N ILE A 60 1.51 -8.50 12.93
CA ILE A 60 1.31 -7.05 12.82
C ILE A 60 1.67 -6.37 14.15
N ALA A 61 1.12 -6.85 15.27
CA ALA A 61 1.35 -6.29 16.59
C ALA A 61 2.81 -6.41 17.07
N ALA A 62 3.55 -7.40 16.57
CA ALA A 62 4.98 -7.56 16.88
C ALA A 62 5.90 -6.62 16.08
N ASN A 63 5.37 -5.86 15.12
CA ASN A 63 6.14 -4.98 14.25
C ASN A 63 5.60 -3.55 14.32
N GLU A 64 6.37 -2.62 14.88
CA GLU A 64 5.95 -1.23 15.09
C GLU A 64 5.50 -0.54 13.80
N THR A 65 6.19 -0.75 12.69
CA THR A 65 5.82 -0.14 11.40
C THR A 65 4.47 -0.66 10.90
N LEU A 66 4.23 -1.96 11.02
CA LEU A 66 2.94 -2.56 10.61
C LEU A 66 1.81 -2.15 11.56
N SER A 67 2.07 -2.12 12.88
CA SER A 67 1.10 -1.68 13.88
C SER A 67 0.60 -0.27 13.59
N ASN A 68 1.50 0.65 13.28
CA ASN A 68 1.17 2.05 12.99
C ASN A 68 0.31 2.23 11.73
N ILE A 69 0.27 1.25 10.85
CA ILE A 69 -0.54 1.30 9.62
C ILE A 69 -1.86 0.55 9.78
N TYR A 70 -1.84 -0.63 10.41
CA TYR A 70 -2.91 -1.61 10.35
C TYR A 70 -3.67 -1.83 11.66
N LEU A 71 -3.24 -1.18 12.74
CA LEU A 71 -3.95 -1.21 14.03
C LEU A 71 -4.46 0.18 14.38
N ASP A 72 -5.57 0.21 15.10
CA ASP A 72 -6.15 1.44 15.64
C ASP A 72 -5.36 1.98 16.86
N GLU A 73 -5.83 3.08 17.43
CA GLU A 73 -5.21 3.72 18.61
C GLU A 73 -5.22 2.81 19.86
N SER A 74 -6.07 1.79 19.90
CA SER A 74 -6.15 0.79 20.96
C SER A 74 -5.22 -0.40 20.72
N GLY A 75 -4.53 -0.45 19.56
CA GLY A 75 -3.68 -1.55 19.15
C GLY A 75 -4.44 -2.76 18.62
N LEU A 76 -5.68 -2.58 18.17
CA LEU A 76 -6.53 -3.62 17.58
C LEU A 76 -6.66 -3.43 16.07
N PRO A 77 -6.90 -4.53 15.30
CA PRO A 77 -7.17 -4.43 13.88
C PRO A 77 -8.39 -3.55 13.59
N TYR A 78 -8.31 -2.72 12.56
CA TYR A 78 -9.44 -1.93 12.08
C TYR A 78 -10.65 -2.81 11.76
N GLU A 79 -11.84 -2.30 12.00
CA GLU A 79 -13.11 -2.97 11.72
C GLU A 79 -13.62 -2.71 10.29
N VAL A 80 -14.55 -3.54 9.82
CA VAL A 80 -15.21 -3.32 8.52
C VAL A 80 -15.91 -1.98 8.50
N GLY A 81 -15.59 -1.14 7.52
CA GLY A 81 -16.12 0.22 7.41
C GLY A 81 -15.16 1.31 7.89
N ASP A 82 -14.13 0.97 8.66
CA ASP A 82 -13.07 1.90 9.03
C ASP A 82 -12.22 2.30 7.83
N VAL A 83 -11.46 3.39 7.97
CA VAL A 83 -10.59 3.92 6.91
C VAL A 83 -9.13 3.82 7.32
N ILE A 84 -8.36 3.06 6.54
CA ILE A 84 -6.90 2.96 6.70
C ILE A 84 -6.22 3.93 5.76
N LYS A 85 -5.21 4.65 6.27
CA LYS A 85 -4.36 5.57 5.51
C LYS A 85 -2.89 5.16 5.59
N ASN A 86 -2.15 5.41 4.53
CA ASN A 86 -0.70 5.21 4.51
C ASN A 86 -0.01 6.40 3.82
N PRO A 87 0.15 7.53 4.54
CA PRO A 87 0.76 8.74 3.97
C PRO A 87 2.23 8.55 3.57
N ASP A 88 2.94 7.62 4.20
CA ASP A 88 4.33 7.36 3.83
C ASP A 88 4.44 6.59 2.51
N LEU A 89 3.50 5.67 2.24
CA LEU A 89 3.34 5.07 0.92
C LEU A 89 3.02 6.13 -0.14
N ALA A 90 2.12 7.07 0.17
CA ALA A 90 1.79 8.17 -0.74
C ALA A 90 3.02 9.01 -1.11
N LYS A 91 3.87 9.36 -0.13
CA LYS A 91 5.15 10.06 -0.38
C LYS A 91 6.08 9.24 -1.28
N THR A 92 6.18 7.94 -1.03
CA THR A 92 7.00 7.04 -1.85
C THR A 92 6.49 7.00 -3.29
N LEU A 93 5.18 6.86 -3.50
CA LEU A 93 4.55 6.87 -4.81
C LEU A 93 4.74 8.22 -5.53
N GLN A 94 4.71 9.35 -4.80
CA GLN A 94 4.99 10.67 -5.35
C GLN A 94 6.44 10.81 -5.85
N LEU A 95 7.41 10.15 -5.20
CA LEU A 95 8.80 10.15 -5.66
C LEU A 95 9.01 9.31 -6.91
N ILE A 96 8.16 8.30 -7.13
CA ILE A 96 8.19 7.44 -8.31
C ILE A 96 7.47 8.13 -9.49
N ALA A 97 6.41 8.88 -9.23
CA ALA A 97 5.58 9.56 -10.23
C ALA A 97 6.29 10.76 -10.89
#